data_8d68f057e35b573ac249806272dbb28f
#
_entry.id   8d68f057e35b573ac249806272dbb28f
#
_cell.length_a   1.000
_cell.length_b   1.000
_cell.length_c   1.000
_cell.angle_alpha   90.00
_cell.angle_beta   90.00
_cell.angle_gamma   90.00
#
_symmetry.space_group_name_H-M   'P 1'
#
loop_
_entity.id
_entity.type
_entity.pdbx_description
1 polymer ?
#
loop_
_entity_poly.entity_id
_entity_poly.type
_entity_poly.pdbx_seq_one_letter_code
_entity_poly.pdbx_strand_id
1 'polypeptide(L)'
;HVIVALSGGADSVALLAVLTTLGYRCTAAHCDFHLRGEESERDRRHAAMTAARFNAEYEEIHFDVESYKKKRGVSTEMACRDLRYDWFRELSTKYGDIPVAVAHHRDDNIETFFLNVLRGSGITGVAGMKAVNGCIIRPLLDTSRREIIEYLSRNGIEYVTDSTNLINDVKRNRLRNVMLPQLYELFPDAENTITTTIDNLRDNLQLFNEGVNALKAPYLSADNSIDIARMAKECQNSIQLLYESIKRYGFNHAQAADMIASSDSSGKEFFSADHKALIDRGTLIVSPHTTLHNQEIEINLNDKSSLPPGLTCESVNADDIKFTRDANTMYLDSSALEGDPKFVIRHWREGDRMSPFGMKGSRLVSDIFSDAKMSLYDKQLTWLLTRNDVILWVMGMRASRHFPVTSTTRKAIRLTIDSTFKQQ
;
A
#
# COMPACT_ATOMS: atom_id res chain seq x y z
N HIS A 1 11.67 -10.27 -23.73
CA HIS A 1 11.32 -8.87 -23.85
C HIS A 1 11.56 -8.18 -22.52
N VAL A 2 12.16 -6.97 -22.54
CA VAL A 2 12.51 -6.18 -21.35
C VAL A 2 12.18 -4.71 -21.61
N ILE A 3 11.58 -4.01 -20.65
CA ILE A 3 11.48 -2.56 -20.66
C ILE A 3 12.76 -2.00 -20.05
N VAL A 4 13.39 -1.01 -20.69
CA VAL A 4 14.61 -0.37 -20.21
C VAL A 4 14.33 1.09 -19.84
N ALA A 5 14.49 1.44 -18.58
CA ALA A 5 14.36 2.83 -18.13
C ALA A 5 15.50 3.67 -18.73
N LEU A 6 15.20 4.52 -19.72
CA LEU A 6 16.17 5.27 -20.49
C LEU A 6 16.10 6.77 -20.17
N SER A 7 17.05 7.27 -19.40
CA SER A 7 17.19 8.71 -19.10
C SER A 7 18.02 9.47 -20.13
N GLY A 8 18.77 8.77 -20.98
CA GLY A 8 19.76 9.35 -21.89
C GLY A 8 21.16 9.46 -21.28
N GLY A 9 21.32 9.29 -19.97
CA GLY A 9 22.62 9.26 -19.30
C GLY A 9 23.38 7.96 -19.52
N ALA A 10 24.71 7.99 -19.26
CA ALA A 10 25.66 6.92 -19.53
C ALA A 10 25.13 5.53 -19.10
N ASP A 11 24.68 5.41 -17.85
CA ASP A 11 24.33 4.13 -17.26
C ASP A 11 23.11 3.51 -17.96
N SER A 12 22.08 4.32 -18.27
CA SER A 12 20.86 3.86 -18.95
C SER A 12 21.10 3.54 -20.42
N VAL A 13 21.98 4.31 -21.08
CA VAL A 13 22.38 4.05 -22.47
C VAL A 13 23.19 2.76 -22.58
N ALA A 14 24.14 2.54 -21.65
CA ALA A 14 24.90 1.30 -21.58
C ALA A 14 24.00 0.07 -21.33
N LEU A 15 23.03 0.20 -20.42
CA LEU A 15 22.08 -0.89 -20.14
C LEU A 15 21.29 -1.28 -21.40
N LEU A 16 20.74 -0.29 -22.13
CA LEU A 16 20.04 -0.55 -23.37
C LEU A 16 20.94 -1.22 -24.41
N ALA A 17 22.14 -0.67 -24.61
CA ALA A 17 23.12 -1.21 -25.57
C ALA A 17 23.52 -2.66 -25.26
N VAL A 18 23.79 -2.97 -23.99
CA VAL A 18 24.17 -4.33 -23.56
C VAL A 18 23.00 -5.31 -23.78
N LEU A 19 21.78 -4.96 -23.34
CA LEU A 19 20.64 -5.85 -23.46
C LEU A 19 20.26 -6.13 -24.92
N THR A 20 20.33 -5.11 -25.80
CA THR A 20 20.07 -5.31 -27.23
C THR A 20 21.18 -6.14 -27.89
N THR A 21 22.45 -5.93 -27.52
CA THR A 21 23.60 -6.75 -28.01
C THR A 21 23.47 -8.21 -27.57
N LEU A 22 22.92 -8.48 -26.39
CA LEU A 22 22.62 -9.82 -25.91
C LEU A 22 21.38 -10.46 -26.56
N GLY A 23 20.70 -9.76 -27.48
CA GLY A 23 19.57 -10.27 -28.26
C GLY A 23 18.21 -10.13 -27.56
N TYR A 24 18.12 -9.36 -26.47
CA TYR A 24 16.82 -9.09 -25.86
C TYR A 24 16.02 -8.09 -26.73
N ARG A 25 14.74 -8.35 -26.93
CA ARG A 25 13.80 -7.32 -27.41
C ARG A 25 13.63 -6.28 -26.33
N CYS A 26 13.89 -5.01 -26.62
CA CYS A 26 13.83 -3.93 -25.67
C CYS A 26 12.78 -2.89 -26.05
N THR A 27 12.05 -2.40 -25.03
CA THR A 27 11.24 -1.16 -25.11
C THR A 27 11.91 -0.12 -24.21
N ALA A 28 12.41 0.96 -24.78
CA ALA A 28 13.02 2.07 -24.03
C ALA A 28 11.92 2.97 -23.46
N ALA A 29 11.93 3.16 -22.14
CA ALA A 29 10.94 3.94 -21.40
C ALA A 29 11.57 5.22 -20.83
N HIS A 30 11.11 6.38 -21.30
CA HIS A 30 11.61 7.70 -20.89
C HIS A 30 10.58 8.48 -20.08
N CYS A 31 11.01 9.02 -18.92
CA CYS A 31 10.20 9.88 -18.06
C CYS A 31 10.64 11.33 -18.21
N ASP A 32 9.79 12.20 -18.73
CA ASP A 32 10.00 13.64 -18.76
C ASP A 32 9.25 14.31 -17.58
N PHE A 33 10.01 14.92 -16.69
CA PHE A 33 9.49 15.62 -15.51
C PHE A 33 9.37 17.13 -15.71
N HIS A 34 9.77 17.67 -16.87
CA HIS A 34 9.78 19.10 -17.20
C HIS A 34 10.47 20.03 -16.19
N LEU A 35 11.43 19.51 -15.42
CA LEU A 35 12.07 20.28 -14.34
C LEU A 35 13.24 21.16 -14.81
N ARG A 36 13.75 20.97 -16.05
CA ARG A 36 14.99 21.59 -16.54
C ARG A 36 14.83 22.29 -17.91
N GLY A 37 13.58 22.57 -18.31
CA GLY A 37 13.30 23.29 -19.56
C GLY A 37 14.00 22.68 -20.79
N GLU A 38 14.89 23.44 -21.44
CA GLU A 38 15.58 23.00 -22.68
C GLU A 38 16.44 21.74 -22.49
N GLU A 39 17.03 21.54 -21.31
CA GLU A 39 17.79 20.31 -21.04
C GLU A 39 16.88 19.08 -21.02
N SER A 40 15.67 19.17 -20.46
CA SER A 40 14.72 18.06 -20.49
C SER A 40 14.36 17.67 -21.93
N GLU A 41 14.14 18.66 -22.81
CA GLU A 41 13.83 18.43 -24.21
C GLU A 41 15.02 17.83 -24.97
N ARG A 42 16.26 18.27 -24.69
CA ARG A 42 17.50 17.67 -25.23
C ARG A 42 17.61 16.20 -24.82
N ASP A 43 17.40 15.90 -23.52
CA ASP A 43 17.52 14.55 -22.96
C ASP A 43 16.46 13.62 -23.57
N ARG A 44 15.23 14.10 -23.74
CA ARG A 44 14.14 13.39 -24.41
C ARG A 44 14.51 13.03 -25.85
N ARG A 45 14.99 14.00 -26.64
CA ARG A 45 15.42 13.75 -28.04
C ARG A 45 16.55 12.74 -28.09
N HIS A 46 17.54 12.88 -27.19
CA HIS A 46 18.67 11.95 -27.13
C HIS A 46 18.21 10.53 -26.78
N ALA A 47 17.27 10.37 -25.83
CA ALA A 47 16.69 9.08 -25.50
C ALA A 47 15.97 8.44 -26.69
N ALA A 48 15.15 9.21 -27.41
CA ALA A 48 14.45 8.72 -28.60
C ALA A 48 15.44 8.29 -29.72
N MET A 49 16.47 9.10 -29.98
CA MET A 49 17.54 8.78 -30.95
C MET A 49 18.32 7.52 -30.54
N THR A 50 18.61 7.38 -29.25
CA THR A 50 19.30 6.21 -28.70
C THR A 50 18.45 4.95 -28.87
N ALA A 51 17.17 5.01 -28.56
CA ALA A 51 16.23 3.89 -28.77
C ALA A 51 16.20 3.46 -30.24
N ALA A 52 16.09 4.41 -31.17
CA ALA A 52 16.13 4.15 -32.61
C ALA A 52 17.46 3.52 -33.05
N ARG A 53 18.61 4.01 -32.54
CA ARG A 53 19.95 3.46 -32.86
C ARG A 53 20.07 1.99 -32.48
N PHE A 54 19.45 1.58 -31.37
CA PHE A 54 19.48 0.20 -30.88
C PHE A 54 18.25 -0.61 -31.30
N ASN A 55 17.44 -0.11 -32.23
CA ASN A 55 16.24 -0.76 -32.74
C ASN A 55 15.27 -1.19 -31.60
N ALA A 56 15.18 -0.38 -30.55
CA ALA A 56 14.26 -0.55 -29.44
C ALA A 56 12.98 0.26 -29.68
N GLU A 57 11.84 -0.29 -29.28
CA GLU A 57 10.58 0.47 -29.20
C GLU A 57 10.76 1.62 -28.21
N TYR A 58 10.05 2.76 -28.42
CA TYR A 58 10.18 3.92 -27.54
C TYR A 58 8.83 4.32 -26.95
N GLU A 59 8.78 4.40 -25.61
CA GLU A 59 7.64 4.88 -24.83
C GLU A 59 8.09 6.09 -24.01
N GLU A 60 7.27 7.13 -23.99
CA GLU A 60 7.55 8.30 -23.16
C GLU A 60 6.32 8.74 -22.39
N ILE A 61 6.53 9.37 -21.25
CA ILE A 61 5.50 9.99 -20.42
C ILE A 61 5.96 11.36 -19.92
N HIS A 62 5.02 12.29 -19.81
CA HIS A 62 5.21 13.62 -19.28
C HIS A 62 4.48 13.75 -17.94
N PHE A 63 5.18 14.19 -16.88
CA PHE A 63 4.63 14.28 -15.55
C PHE A 63 4.43 15.71 -15.07
N ASP A 64 3.27 16.00 -14.47
CA ASP A 64 3.03 17.21 -13.68
C ASP A 64 3.47 16.97 -12.22
N VAL A 65 4.77 17.20 -11.97
CA VAL A 65 5.40 16.99 -10.66
C VAL A 65 4.84 17.95 -9.61
N GLU A 66 4.54 19.19 -9.99
CA GLU A 66 4.07 20.21 -9.03
C GLU A 66 2.67 19.90 -8.50
N SER A 67 1.76 19.46 -9.36
CA SER A 67 0.44 19.02 -8.93
C SER A 67 0.51 17.80 -8.01
N TYR A 68 1.38 16.83 -8.33
CA TYR A 68 1.58 15.65 -7.48
C TYR A 68 2.13 16.02 -6.10
N LYS A 69 3.15 16.89 -6.02
CA LYS A 69 3.73 17.38 -4.77
C LYS A 69 2.68 18.04 -3.88
N LYS A 70 1.88 18.96 -4.46
CA LYS A 70 0.81 19.65 -3.71
C LYS A 70 -0.21 18.67 -3.14
N LYS A 71 -0.60 17.66 -3.92
CA LYS A 71 -1.59 16.67 -3.50
C LYS A 71 -1.08 15.73 -2.39
N ARG A 72 0.20 15.33 -2.46
CA ARG A 72 0.81 14.34 -1.56
C ARG A 72 1.64 14.91 -0.42
N GLY A 73 2.03 16.18 -0.48
CA GLY A 73 2.88 16.82 0.54
C GLY A 73 4.31 16.26 0.57
N VAL A 74 4.86 15.84 -0.58
CA VAL A 74 6.19 15.22 -0.68
C VAL A 74 7.21 16.13 -1.36
N SER A 75 8.51 15.80 -1.21
CA SER A 75 9.58 16.50 -1.92
C SER A 75 9.54 16.24 -3.43
N THR A 76 10.18 17.10 -4.23
CA THR A 76 10.32 16.93 -5.69
C THR A 76 10.97 15.59 -6.04
N GLU A 77 12.04 15.20 -5.32
CA GLU A 77 12.74 13.93 -5.53
C GLU A 77 11.81 12.73 -5.28
N MET A 78 11.04 12.77 -4.18
CA MET A 78 10.07 11.72 -3.85
C MET A 78 8.95 11.65 -4.91
N ALA A 79 8.41 12.80 -5.32
CA ALA A 79 7.37 12.87 -6.35
C ALA A 79 7.85 12.26 -7.68
N CYS A 80 9.03 12.64 -8.15
CA CYS A 80 9.62 12.07 -9.38
C CYS A 80 9.87 10.57 -9.25
N ARG A 81 10.26 10.12 -8.06
CA ARG A 81 10.47 8.69 -7.80
C ARG A 81 9.15 7.93 -7.85
N ASP A 82 8.14 8.39 -7.12
CA ASP A 82 6.84 7.72 -7.05
C ASP A 82 6.21 7.63 -8.44
N LEU A 83 6.10 8.76 -9.16
CA LEU A 83 5.55 8.82 -10.52
C LEU A 83 6.26 7.88 -11.49
N ARG A 84 7.60 7.83 -11.43
CA ARG A 84 8.42 6.94 -12.28
C ARG A 84 8.12 5.47 -12.02
N TYR A 85 8.11 5.06 -10.75
CA TYR A 85 7.90 3.64 -10.42
C TYR A 85 6.46 3.19 -10.59
N ASP A 86 5.47 4.10 -10.43
CA ASP A 86 4.08 3.83 -10.75
C ASP A 86 3.92 3.54 -12.24
N TRP A 87 4.46 4.42 -13.10
CA TRP A 87 4.42 4.22 -14.54
C TRP A 87 5.18 2.97 -15.00
N PHE A 88 6.30 2.64 -14.38
CA PHE A 88 7.01 1.40 -14.69
C PHE A 88 6.17 0.15 -14.38
N ARG A 89 5.37 0.17 -13.32
CA ARG A 89 4.41 -0.91 -13.04
C ARG A 89 3.30 -0.98 -14.09
N GLU A 90 2.76 0.16 -14.48
CA GLU A 90 1.75 0.24 -15.55
C GLU A 90 2.29 -0.29 -16.87
N LEU A 91 3.51 0.11 -17.28
CA LEU A 91 4.14 -0.41 -18.49
C LEU A 91 4.40 -1.91 -18.40
N SER A 92 4.92 -2.41 -17.28
CA SER A 92 5.11 -3.85 -17.07
C SER A 92 3.81 -4.61 -17.34
N THR A 93 2.70 -4.18 -16.75
CA THR A 93 1.38 -4.79 -16.94
C THR A 93 0.87 -4.64 -18.38
N LYS A 94 1.04 -3.44 -19.00
CA LYS A 94 0.67 -3.18 -20.41
C LYS A 94 1.30 -4.18 -21.37
N TYR A 95 2.54 -4.57 -21.10
CA TYR A 95 3.30 -5.50 -21.94
C TYR A 95 3.24 -6.97 -21.50
N GLY A 96 2.37 -7.33 -20.55
CA GLY A 96 2.19 -8.71 -20.08
C GLY A 96 3.13 -9.10 -18.96
N ASP A 97 3.28 -8.24 -17.97
CA ASP A 97 4.07 -8.41 -16.73
C ASP A 97 5.57 -8.63 -16.98
N ILE A 98 6.10 -7.99 -18.03
CA ILE A 98 7.54 -8.09 -18.35
C ILE A 98 8.38 -7.22 -17.41
N PRO A 99 9.66 -7.60 -17.17
CA PRO A 99 10.53 -6.86 -16.26
C PRO A 99 10.91 -5.48 -16.81
N VAL A 100 11.10 -4.52 -15.89
CA VAL A 100 11.65 -3.19 -16.15
C VAL A 100 13.07 -3.11 -15.61
N ALA A 101 14.04 -3.01 -16.51
CA ALA A 101 15.45 -2.88 -16.19
C ALA A 101 15.81 -1.41 -15.89
N VAL A 102 16.40 -1.17 -14.72
CA VAL A 102 16.93 0.14 -14.31
C VAL A 102 18.44 0.08 -14.15
N ALA A 103 19.13 1.13 -14.57
CA ALA A 103 20.59 1.17 -14.69
C ALA A 103 21.30 1.53 -13.38
N HIS A 104 20.80 1.08 -12.23
CA HIS A 104 21.56 1.19 -10.99
C HIS A 104 22.77 0.27 -11.04
N HIS A 105 23.91 0.80 -10.64
CA HIS A 105 25.21 0.14 -10.71
C HIS A 105 25.86 0.01 -9.31
N ARG A 106 27.05 -0.61 -9.23
CA ARG A 106 27.79 -0.86 -7.97
C ARG A 106 27.97 0.39 -7.13
N ASP A 107 28.40 1.48 -7.74
CA ASP A 107 28.64 2.75 -7.01
C ASP A 107 27.34 3.29 -6.41
N ASP A 108 26.20 3.20 -7.12
CA ASP A 108 24.88 3.56 -6.56
C ASP A 108 24.51 2.71 -5.35
N ASN A 109 24.91 1.43 -5.36
CA ASN A 109 24.66 0.52 -4.25
C ASN A 109 25.51 0.89 -3.02
N ILE A 110 26.78 1.23 -3.22
CA ILE A 110 27.68 1.75 -2.19
C ILE A 110 27.15 3.07 -1.61
N GLU A 111 26.74 4.01 -2.45
CA GLU A 111 26.11 5.25 -2.01
C GLU A 111 24.87 5.00 -1.14
N THR A 112 24.02 4.07 -1.56
CA THR A 112 22.81 3.69 -0.83
C THR A 112 23.14 3.06 0.52
N PHE A 113 24.16 2.21 0.57
CA PHE A 113 24.66 1.64 1.81
C PHE A 113 25.05 2.75 2.79
N PHE A 114 25.92 3.68 2.41
CA PHE A 114 26.34 4.78 3.28
C PHE A 114 25.17 5.68 3.70
N LEU A 115 24.28 6.05 2.77
CA LEU A 115 23.12 6.87 3.11
C LEU A 115 22.22 6.18 4.16
N ASN A 116 22.08 4.87 4.09
CA ASN A 116 21.29 4.10 5.04
C ASN A 116 22.01 3.95 6.38
N VAL A 117 23.33 3.71 6.40
CA VAL A 117 24.15 3.73 7.63
C VAL A 117 24.00 5.07 8.35
N LEU A 118 24.16 6.20 7.62
CA LEU A 118 24.07 7.55 8.17
C LEU A 118 22.66 7.93 8.65
N ARG A 119 21.61 7.19 8.22
CA ARG A 119 20.24 7.33 8.71
C ARG A 119 19.92 6.42 9.89
N GLY A 120 20.84 5.57 10.30
CA GLY A 120 20.61 4.61 11.36
C GLY A 120 19.71 3.44 10.94
N SER A 121 19.74 3.06 9.66
CA SER A 121 18.91 1.95 9.16
C SER A 121 19.38 0.61 9.72
N GLY A 122 18.42 -0.29 10.04
CA GLY A 122 18.71 -1.68 10.42
C GLY A 122 19.18 -2.53 9.25
N ILE A 123 19.38 -3.83 9.50
CA ILE A 123 19.97 -4.80 8.54
C ILE A 123 19.31 -4.75 7.15
N THR A 124 17.99 -4.57 7.07
CA THR A 124 17.26 -4.47 5.79
C THR A 124 17.70 -3.27 4.96
N GLY A 125 18.03 -2.15 5.61
CA GLY A 125 18.46 -0.93 4.90
C GLY A 125 19.92 -1.02 4.44
N VAL A 126 20.80 -1.57 5.25
CA VAL A 126 22.24 -1.67 4.93
C VAL A 126 22.61 -2.84 4.03
N ALA A 127 21.70 -3.78 3.76
CA ALA A 127 21.91 -4.84 2.79
C ALA A 127 21.89 -4.36 1.32
N GLY A 128 21.87 -3.04 1.09
CA GLY A 128 21.95 -2.46 -0.24
C GLY A 128 20.69 -2.63 -1.08
N MET A 129 20.84 -2.46 -2.39
CA MET A 129 19.75 -2.61 -3.35
C MET A 129 19.54 -4.08 -3.70
N LYS A 130 18.27 -4.49 -3.85
CA LYS A 130 17.93 -5.82 -4.38
C LYS A 130 18.13 -5.85 -5.89
N ALA A 131 18.73 -6.92 -6.43
CA ALA A 131 18.84 -7.14 -7.88
C ALA A 131 17.44 -7.22 -8.54
N VAL A 132 16.47 -7.81 -7.83
CA VAL A 132 15.06 -7.90 -8.27
C VAL A 132 14.15 -7.37 -7.17
N ASN A 133 13.18 -6.50 -7.55
CA ASN A 133 12.17 -5.97 -6.64
C ASN A 133 10.84 -5.76 -7.38
N GLY A 134 9.91 -6.72 -7.25
CA GLY A 134 8.70 -6.79 -8.08
C GLY A 134 9.08 -6.91 -9.56
N CYS A 135 8.51 -6.05 -10.39
CA CYS A 135 8.85 -6.01 -11.83
C CYS A 135 10.20 -5.34 -12.14
N ILE A 136 10.83 -4.68 -11.16
CA ILE A 136 12.09 -3.95 -11.37
C ILE A 136 13.29 -4.88 -11.25
N ILE A 137 14.17 -4.87 -12.25
CA ILE A 137 15.45 -5.57 -12.26
C ILE A 137 16.62 -4.60 -12.42
N ARG A 138 17.81 -4.96 -11.87
CA ARG A 138 19.02 -4.13 -11.89
C ARG A 138 20.20 -4.93 -12.45
N PRO A 139 20.31 -5.09 -13.77
CA PRO A 139 21.32 -5.93 -14.38
C PRO A 139 22.77 -5.42 -14.19
N LEU A 140 22.95 -4.11 -13.93
CA LEU A 140 24.28 -3.50 -13.77
C LEU A 140 24.73 -3.40 -12.30
N LEU A 141 24.01 -4.02 -11.35
CA LEU A 141 24.25 -3.81 -9.92
C LEU A 141 25.64 -4.20 -9.45
N ASP A 142 26.28 -5.15 -10.14
CA ASP A 142 27.64 -5.62 -9.85
C ASP A 142 28.72 -4.99 -10.75
N THR A 143 28.32 -4.09 -11.68
CA THR A 143 29.20 -3.38 -12.60
C THR A 143 29.53 -1.99 -12.05
N SER A 144 30.81 -1.61 -12.08
CA SER A 144 31.23 -0.26 -11.68
C SER A 144 30.91 0.78 -12.75
N ARG A 145 30.72 2.04 -12.33
CA ARG A 145 30.57 3.15 -13.26
C ARG A 145 31.75 3.28 -14.23
N ARG A 146 32.96 2.97 -13.79
CA ARG A 146 34.16 2.97 -14.64
C ARG A 146 34.02 1.98 -15.78
N GLU A 147 33.61 0.74 -15.51
CA GLU A 147 33.38 -0.28 -16.54
C GLU A 147 32.30 0.14 -17.54
N ILE A 148 31.24 0.79 -17.06
CA ILE A 148 30.16 1.33 -17.90
C ILE A 148 30.72 2.37 -18.88
N ILE A 149 31.47 3.35 -18.41
CA ILE A 149 32.06 4.41 -19.25
C ILE A 149 33.08 3.81 -20.24
N GLU A 150 33.93 2.87 -19.81
CA GLU A 150 34.85 2.19 -20.70
C GLU A 150 34.11 1.41 -21.81
N TYR A 151 33.02 0.73 -21.49
CA TYR A 151 32.20 0.02 -22.47
C TYR A 151 31.63 0.99 -23.53
N LEU A 152 31.04 2.09 -23.10
CA LEU A 152 30.50 3.12 -24.01
C LEU A 152 31.58 3.70 -24.92
N SER A 153 32.74 4.07 -24.34
CA SER A 153 33.86 4.61 -25.08
C SER A 153 34.40 3.64 -26.13
N ARG A 154 34.60 2.36 -25.76
CA ARG A 154 35.11 1.33 -26.70
C ARG A 154 34.16 1.07 -27.88
N ASN A 155 32.84 1.26 -27.67
CA ASN A 155 31.83 1.02 -28.69
C ASN A 155 31.38 2.30 -29.41
N GLY A 156 31.97 3.47 -29.14
CA GLY A 156 31.60 4.74 -29.75
C GLY A 156 30.15 5.13 -29.49
N ILE A 157 29.66 4.87 -28.28
CA ILE A 157 28.27 5.17 -27.89
C ILE A 157 28.22 6.48 -27.13
N GLU A 158 27.48 7.43 -27.66
CA GLU A 158 27.29 8.75 -27.08
C GLU A 158 26.19 8.73 -26.03
N TYR A 159 26.33 9.62 -25.01
CA TYR A 159 25.36 9.80 -23.95
C TYR A 159 25.34 11.25 -23.47
N VAL A 160 24.27 11.65 -22.76
CA VAL A 160 24.13 13.00 -22.20
C VAL A 160 24.66 13.00 -20.77
N THR A 161 25.42 14.06 -20.41
CA THR A 161 25.82 14.29 -19.02
C THR A 161 24.84 15.27 -18.37
N ASP A 162 24.26 14.86 -17.25
CA ASP A 162 23.36 15.68 -16.46
C ASP A 162 24.19 16.68 -15.63
N SER A 163 23.98 17.98 -15.87
CA SER A 163 24.67 19.08 -15.18
C SER A 163 24.44 19.07 -13.65
N THR A 164 23.31 18.53 -13.17
CA THR A 164 22.97 18.45 -11.73
C THR A 164 23.84 17.47 -10.95
N ASN A 165 24.51 16.52 -11.62
CA ASN A 165 25.43 15.57 -10.98
C ASN A 165 26.66 16.25 -10.34
N LEU A 166 26.99 17.46 -10.78
CA LEU A 166 28.13 18.25 -10.26
C LEU A 166 27.74 19.11 -9.05
N ILE A 167 26.47 19.25 -8.72
CA ILE A 167 25.99 20.09 -7.62
C ILE A 167 26.01 19.30 -6.31
N ASN A 168 26.80 19.75 -5.32
CA ASN A 168 26.99 19.04 -4.06
C ASN A 168 25.96 19.37 -2.96
N ASP A 169 24.84 20.02 -3.28
CA ASP A 169 23.81 20.38 -2.31
C ASP A 169 22.98 19.17 -1.85
N VAL A 170 22.93 18.11 -2.64
CA VAL A 170 22.24 16.86 -2.32
C VAL A 170 23.20 15.92 -1.58
N LYS A 171 22.74 15.34 -0.47
CA LYS A 171 23.56 14.41 0.36
C LYS A 171 24.23 13.30 -0.46
N ARG A 172 23.55 12.79 -1.49
CA ARG A 172 24.07 11.73 -2.36
C ARG A 172 25.25 12.23 -3.21
N ASN A 173 25.13 13.41 -3.78
CA ASN A 173 26.22 14.01 -4.56
C ASN A 173 27.46 14.33 -3.69
N ARG A 174 27.27 14.79 -2.44
CA ARG A 174 28.38 14.98 -1.50
C ARG A 174 29.08 13.66 -1.16
N LEU A 175 28.33 12.58 -1.01
CA LEU A 175 28.89 11.24 -0.84
C LEU A 175 29.76 10.87 -2.04
N ARG A 176 29.18 10.94 -3.25
CA ARG A 176 29.82 10.57 -4.53
C ARG A 176 31.06 11.42 -4.85
N ASN A 177 30.95 12.73 -4.71
CA ASN A 177 31.96 13.67 -5.22
C ASN A 177 33.01 14.02 -4.19
N VAL A 178 32.76 13.81 -2.88
CA VAL A 178 33.67 14.23 -1.82
C VAL A 178 34.11 13.08 -0.93
N MET A 179 33.16 12.40 -0.29
CA MET A 179 33.48 11.40 0.73
C MET A 179 34.09 10.12 0.13
N LEU A 180 33.44 9.53 -0.89
CA LEU A 180 33.94 8.29 -1.48
C LEU A 180 35.30 8.43 -2.15
N PRO A 181 35.61 9.49 -2.91
CA PRO A 181 36.98 9.70 -3.44
C PRO A 181 38.04 9.74 -2.35
N GLN A 182 37.80 10.49 -1.25
CA GLN A 182 38.73 10.53 -0.12
C GLN A 182 38.90 9.16 0.56
N LEU A 183 37.78 8.41 0.69
CA LEU A 183 37.83 7.07 1.25
C LEU A 183 38.69 6.14 0.39
N TYR A 184 38.54 6.17 -0.93
CA TYR A 184 39.30 5.34 -1.88
C TYR A 184 40.76 5.73 -1.97
N GLU A 185 41.08 7.00 -1.76
CA GLU A 185 42.48 7.48 -1.64
C GLU A 185 43.14 6.90 -0.38
N LEU A 186 42.45 6.91 0.76
CA LEU A 186 42.96 6.40 2.03
C LEU A 186 42.99 4.86 2.08
N PHE A 187 42.02 4.23 1.43
CA PHE A 187 41.83 2.79 1.41
C PHE A 187 41.56 2.31 -0.03
N PRO A 188 42.59 2.02 -0.82
CA PRO A 188 42.44 1.74 -2.26
C PRO A 188 41.55 0.53 -2.58
N ASP A 189 41.40 -0.43 -1.66
CA ASP A 189 40.53 -1.61 -1.83
C ASP A 189 39.13 -1.43 -1.21
N ALA A 190 38.80 -0.23 -0.73
CA ALA A 190 37.54 0.01 -0.03
C ALA A 190 36.30 -0.29 -0.89
N GLU A 191 36.33 -0.04 -2.21
CA GLU A 191 35.23 -0.35 -3.11
C GLU A 191 34.85 -1.83 -3.08
N ASN A 192 35.86 -2.72 -3.18
CA ASN A 192 35.67 -4.17 -3.16
C ASN A 192 35.23 -4.65 -1.76
N THR A 193 35.89 -4.14 -0.71
CA THR A 193 35.60 -4.52 0.67
C THR A 193 34.17 -4.14 1.08
N ILE A 194 33.71 -2.93 0.71
CA ILE A 194 32.35 -2.48 0.97
C ILE A 194 31.35 -3.30 0.19
N THR A 195 31.62 -3.60 -1.09
CA THR A 195 30.78 -4.48 -1.91
C THR A 195 30.62 -5.85 -1.26
N THR A 196 31.72 -6.47 -0.87
CA THR A 196 31.72 -7.76 -0.14
C THR A 196 30.91 -7.68 1.16
N THR A 197 31.03 -6.57 1.90
CA THR A 197 30.24 -6.36 3.12
C THR A 197 28.76 -6.28 2.84
N ILE A 198 28.34 -5.57 1.78
CA ILE A 198 26.94 -5.47 1.35
C ILE A 198 26.40 -6.87 0.97
N ASP A 199 27.19 -7.66 0.24
CA ASP A 199 26.79 -9.00 -0.19
C ASP A 199 26.62 -9.94 1.03
N ASN A 200 27.57 -9.94 1.96
CA ASN A 200 27.46 -10.69 3.22
C ASN A 200 26.22 -10.28 4.03
N LEU A 201 25.91 -8.98 4.08
CA LEU A 201 24.70 -8.48 4.76
C LEU A 201 23.43 -8.94 4.03
N ARG A 202 23.45 -9.01 2.70
CA ARG A 202 22.32 -9.48 1.89
C ARG A 202 22.04 -10.97 2.12
N ASP A 203 23.09 -11.78 2.17
CA ASP A 203 22.98 -13.22 2.47
C ASP A 203 22.43 -13.45 3.89
N ASN A 204 22.98 -12.72 4.86
CA ASN A 204 22.49 -12.79 6.25
C ASN A 204 21.05 -12.28 6.39
N LEU A 205 20.60 -11.32 5.56
CA LEU A 205 19.23 -10.82 5.60
C LEU A 205 18.19 -11.90 5.26
N GLN A 206 18.53 -12.86 4.40
CA GLN A 206 17.63 -13.97 4.11
C GLN A 206 17.43 -14.82 5.37
N LEU A 207 18.51 -15.25 6.03
CA LEU A 207 18.44 -16.02 7.28
C LEU A 207 17.71 -15.26 8.39
N PHE A 208 17.97 -13.94 8.48
CA PHE A 208 17.26 -13.07 9.42
C PHE A 208 15.75 -13.08 9.18
N ASN A 209 15.32 -12.93 7.93
CA ASN A 209 13.88 -12.93 7.58
C ASN A 209 13.23 -14.30 7.84
N GLU A 210 13.91 -15.38 7.55
CA GLU A 210 13.44 -16.75 7.87
C GLU A 210 13.29 -16.91 9.39
N GLY A 211 14.28 -16.48 10.16
CA GLY A 211 14.23 -16.48 11.63
C GLY A 211 13.08 -15.65 12.18
N VAL A 212 12.89 -14.42 11.69
CA VAL A 212 11.75 -13.56 12.07
C VAL A 212 10.42 -14.23 11.74
N ASN A 213 10.30 -14.85 10.55
CA ASN A 213 9.06 -15.53 10.15
C ASN A 213 8.76 -16.74 11.06
N ALA A 214 9.78 -17.54 11.39
CA ALA A 214 9.64 -18.67 12.30
C ALA A 214 9.25 -18.21 13.72
N LEU A 215 9.92 -17.17 14.25
CA LEU A 215 9.66 -16.65 15.58
C LEU A 215 8.29 -15.99 15.73
N LYS A 216 7.76 -15.33 14.70
CA LYS A 216 6.45 -14.68 14.78
C LYS A 216 5.28 -15.64 14.55
N ALA A 217 5.49 -16.76 13.84
CA ALA A 217 4.44 -17.68 13.46
C ALA A 217 3.52 -18.14 14.62
N PRO A 218 4.04 -18.45 15.83
CA PRO A 218 3.22 -18.86 16.96
C PRO A 218 2.26 -17.78 17.48
N TYR A 219 2.50 -16.51 17.14
CA TYR A 219 1.71 -15.36 17.61
C TYR A 219 0.74 -14.82 16.55
N LEU A 220 0.76 -15.39 15.34
CA LEU A 220 -0.12 -14.98 14.25
C LEU A 220 -1.39 -15.83 14.21
N SER A 221 -2.55 -15.18 14.13
CA SER A 221 -3.83 -15.82 13.86
C SER A 221 -4.13 -15.94 12.37
N ALA A 222 -5.16 -16.74 12.00
CA ALA A 222 -5.55 -16.95 10.61
C ALA A 222 -6.00 -15.66 9.88
N ASP A 223 -6.47 -14.66 10.61
CA ASP A 223 -6.85 -13.32 10.13
C ASP A 223 -5.68 -12.32 10.11
N ASN A 224 -4.44 -12.80 10.29
CA ASN A 224 -3.21 -12.00 10.41
C ASN A 224 -3.17 -11.04 11.61
N SER A 225 -4.04 -11.19 12.60
CA SER A 225 -3.89 -10.49 13.87
C SER A 225 -2.74 -11.08 14.69
N ILE A 226 -2.16 -10.29 15.59
CA ILE A 226 -0.95 -10.66 16.36
C ILE A 226 -1.31 -10.73 17.86
N ASP A 227 -1.09 -11.87 18.51
CA ASP A 227 -1.20 -12.03 19.95
C ASP A 227 0.00 -11.36 20.64
N ILE A 228 -0.10 -10.04 20.87
CA ILE A 228 0.97 -9.25 21.49
C ILE A 228 1.07 -9.47 22.99
N ALA A 229 0.00 -9.86 23.67
CA ALA A 229 0.02 -10.18 25.11
C ALA A 229 0.84 -11.44 25.38
N ARG A 230 0.68 -12.46 24.55
CA ARG A 230 1.49 -13.68 24.61
C ARG A 230 2.94 -13.41 24.15
N MET A 231 3.11 -12.63 23.07
CA MET A 231 4.44 -12.26 22.58
C MET A 231 5.24 -11.49 23.63
N ALA A 232 4.61 -10.55 24.37
CA ALA A 232 5.25 -9.78 25.42
C ALA A 232 5.76 -10.66 26.58
N LYS A 233 5.05 -11.75 26.88
CA LYS A 233 5.38 -12.68 27.99
C LYS A 233 6.42 -13.73 27.62
N GLU A 234 6.34 -14.28 26.41
CA GLU A 234 7.12 -15.43 25.96
C GLU A 234 8.37 -15.05 25.15
N CYS A 235 8.39 -13.89 24.48
CA CYS A 235 9.46 -13.49 23.59
C CYS A 235 10.37 -12.43 24.24
N GLN A 236 11.64 -12.77 24.48
CA GLN A 236 12.62 -11.83 25.04
C GLN A 236 12.80 -10.57 24.18
N ASN A 237 12.73 -10.73 22.84
CA ASN A 237 12.89 -9.64 21.87
C ASN A 237 11.54 -9.21 21.27
N SER A 238 10.47 -9.21 22.08
CA SER A 238 9.09 -8.95 21.65
C SER A 238 8.93 -7.64 20.88
N ILE A 239 9.57 -6.55 21.32
CA ILE A 239 9.53 -5.24 20.66
C ILE A 239 10.10 -5.32 19.24
N GLN A 240 11.30 -5.93 19.09
CA GLN A 240 11.93 -6.06 17.79
C GLN A 240 11.13 -6.99 16.86
N LEU A 241 10.62 -8.11 17.41
CA LEU A 241 9.81 -9.06 16.65
C LEU A 241 8.49 -8.43 16.19
N LEU A 242 7.84 -7.65 17.04
CA LEU A 242 6.65 -6.90 16.67
C LEU A 242 6.99 -5.86 15.60
N TYR A 243 8.05 -5.06 15.80
CA TYR A 243 8.47 -4.06 14.81
C TYR A 243 8.71 -4.69 13.43
N GLU A 244 9.46 -5.79 13.34
CA GLU A 244 9.69 -6.51 12.09
C GLU A 244 8.37 -7.02 11.44
N SER A 245 7.36 -7.31 12.25
CA SER A 245 6.05 -7.77 11.78
C SER A 245 5.19 -6.65 11.19
N ILE A 246 5.29 -5.42 11.76
CA ILE A 246 4.39 -4.30 11.43
C ILE A 246 5.05 -3.15 10.66
N LYS A 247 6.40 -3.10 10.52
CA LYS A 247 7.11 -2.03 9.79
C LYS A 247 6.64 -1.85 8.36
N ARG A 248 6.19 -2.92 7.70
CA ARG A 248 5.62 -2.87 6.34
C ARG A 248 4.35 -2.03 6.24
N TYR A 249 3.69 -1.79 7.36
CA TYR A 249 2.49 -0.96 7.48
C TYR A 249 2.81 0.48 7.92
N GLY A 250 4.09 0.88 7.91
CA GLY A 250 4.54 2.24 8.23
C GLY A 250 4.69 2.55 9.72
N PHE A 251 4.55 1.58 10.61
CA PHE A 251 4.81 1.78 12.05
C PHE A 251 6.30 1.77 12.35
N ASN A 252 6.72 2.62 13.30
CA ASN A 252 8.11 2.71 13.73
C ASN A 252 8.41 1.89 15.00
N HIS A 253 9.70 1.80 15.36
CA HIS A 253 10.15 1.00 16.50
C HIS A 253 9.62 1.53 17.86
N ALA A 254 9.48 2.84 18.01
CA ALA A 254 8.92 3.42 19.25
C ALA A 254 7.44 3.03 19.39
N GLN A 255 6.66 3.06 18.31
CA GLN A 255 5.27 2.60 18.33
C GLN A 255 5.18 1.10 18.67
N ALA A 256 6.08 0.26 18.15
CA ALA A 256 6.12 -1.16 18.53
C ALA A 256 6.40 -1.36 20.02
N ALA A 257 7.30 -0.56 20.61
CA ALA A 257 7.56 -0.58 22.05
C ALA A 257 6.32 -0.17 22.87
N ASP A 258 5.62 0.90 22.45
CA ASP A 258 4.39 1.36 23.09
C ASP A 258 3.24 0.34 22.97
N MET A 259 3.15 -0.38 21.85
CA MET A 259 2.18 -1.45 21.64
C MET A 259 2.44 -2.62 22.59
N ILE A 260 3.69 -3.07 22.72
CA ILE A 260 4.07 -4.14 23.67
C ILE A 260 3.81 -3.71 25.10
N ALA A 261 4.18 -2.49 25.48
CA ALA A 261 3.93 -1.95 26.82
C ALA A 261 2.43 -1.82 27.15
N SER A 262 1.58 -1.76 26.13
CA SER A 262 0.13 -1.63 26.25
C SER A 262 -0.62 -2.94 25.95
N SER A 263 0.08 -4.07 25.91
CA SER A 263 -0.51 -5.36 25.48
C SER A 263 -1.68 -5.83 26.36
N ASP A 264 -1.75 -5.42 27.62
CA ASP A 264 -2.86 -5.74 28.53
C ASP A 264 -4.04 -4.75 28.43
N SER A 265 -3.92 -3.67 27.64
CA SER A 265 -5.00 -2.70 27.42
C SER A 265 -5.93 -3.15 26.30
N SER A 266 -7.14 -2.57 26.23
CA SER A 266 -8.07 -2.78 25.11
C SER A 266 -8.61 -1.43 24.66
N GLY A 267 -8.74 -1.26 23.32
CA GLY A 267 -9.22 -0.03 22.71
C GLY A 267 -8.13 1.00 22.41
N LYS A 268 -6.86 0.71 22.68
CA LYS A 268 -5.76 1.63 22.32
C LYS A 268 -5.44 1.56 20.84
N GLU A 269 -5.34 2.71 20.21
CA GLU A 269 -5.12 2.85 18.77
C GLU A 269 -3.78 3.53 18.49
N PHE A 270 -3.14 3.10 17.40
CA PHE A 270 -1.91 3.67 16.87
C PHE A 270 -2.08 3.92 15.37
N PHE A 271 -1.46 4.96 14.85
CA PHE A 271 -1.62 5.37 13.46
C PHE A 271 -0.26 5.47 12.77
N SER A 272 -0.19 4.98 11.54
CA SER A 272 0.85 5.29 10.58
C SER A 272 0.26 6.18 9.47
N ALA A 273 1.01 6.45 8.38
CA ALA A 273 0.49 7.23 7.27
C ALA A 273 -0.74 6.57 6.61
N ASP A 274 -0.71 5.25 6.46
CA ASP A 274 -1.69 4.50 5.65
C ASP A 274 -2.44 3.42 6.44
N HIS A 275 -2.05 3.14 7.70
CA HIS A 275 -2.63 2.07 8.50
C HIS A 275 -2.92 2.52 9.94
N LYS A 276 -3.88 1.83 10.53
CA LYS A 276 -4.26 1.89 11.93
C LYS A 276 -3.98 0.53 12.57
N ALA A 277 -3.45 0.54 13.78
CA ALA A 277 -3.32 -0.65 14.63
C ALA A 277 -4.17 -0.47 15.89
N LEU A 278 -4.98 -1.46 16.21
CA LEU A 278 -5.87 -1.49 17.37
C LEU A 278 -5.48 -2.65 18.28
N ILE A 279 -5.34 -2.38 19.58
CA ILE A 279 -5.20 -3.43 20.58
C ILE A 279 -6.59 -3.79 21.10
N ASP A 280 -7.00 -5.05 20.95
CA ASP A 280 -8.23 -5.59 21.53
C ASP A 280 -7.94 -6.90 22.27
N ARG A 281 -8.11 -6.89 23.59
CA ARG A 281 -7.96 -8.07 24.46
C ARG A 281 -6.62 -8.80 24.24
N GLY A 282 -5.53 -8.06 24.20
CA GLY A 282 -4.17 -8.59 24.02
C GLY A 282 -3.76 -8.92 22.58
N THR A 283 -4.66 -8.71 21.64
CA THR A 283 -4.44 -8.93 20.21
C THR A 283 -4.27 -7.62 19.47
N LEU A 284 -3.26 -7.51 18.62
CA LEU A 284 -3.04 -6.37 17.73
C LEU A 284 -3.64 -6.65 16.36
N ILE A 285 -4.55 -5.80 15.93
CA ILE A 285 -5.20 -5.85 14.61
C ILE A 285 -4.73 -4.66 13.81
N VAL A 286 -4.09 -4.92 12.66
CA VAL A 286 -3.63 -3.87 11.73
C VAL A 286 -4.56 -3.83 10.52
N SER A 287 -5.09 -2.65 10.23
CA SER A 287 -5.97 -2.40 9.08
C SER A 287 -5.56 -1.14 8.34
N PRO A 288 -5.89 -1.00 7.03
CA PRO A 288 -5.71 0.26 6.33
C PRO A 288 -6.42 1.40 7.05
N HIS A 289 -5.78 2.56 7.10
CA HIS A 289 -6.39 3.78 7.64
C HIS A 289 -7.37 4.35 6.59
N THR A 290 -8.48 3.63 6.40
CA THR A 290 -9.59 4.18 5.62
C THR A 290 -10.36 5.14 6.51
N THR A 291 -10.62 6.33 6.02
CA THR A 291 -11.53 7.32 6.63
C THR A 291 -12.98 6.81 6.51
N LEU A 292 -13.25 5.59 7.01
CA LEU A 292 -14.56 4.94 6.91
C LEU A 292 -15.63 5.61 7.77
N HIS A 293 -15.24 6.44 8.75
CA HIS A 293 -16.18 6.97 9.74
C HIS A 293 -17.21 7.98 9.24
N ASN A 294 -17.14 8.44 7.98
CA ASN A 294 -18.07 9.43 7.44
C ASN A 294 -18.70 9.04 6.09
N GLN A 295 -18.61 7.82 5.65
CA GLN A 295 -19.34 7.41 4.44
C GLN A 295 -20.79 7.17 4.81
N GLU A 296 -21.66 8.07 4.34
CA GLU A 296 -23.10 7.91 4.29
C GLU A 296 -23.50 7.63 2.84
N ILE A 297 -24.22 6.55 2.62
CA ILE A 297 -24.74 6.19 1.31
C ILE A 297 -26.24 6.43 1.35
N GLU A 298 -26.70 7.47 0.69
CA GLU A 298 -28.11 7.71 0.50
C GLU A 298 -28.63 6.74 -0.58
N ILE A 299 -29.68 5.98 -0.25
CA ILE A 299 -30.27 4.98 -1.14
C ILE A 299 -31.76 5.23 -1.34
N ASN A 300 -32.27 4.81 -2.50
CA ASN A 300 -33.69 4.80 -2.79
C ASN A 300 -34.13 3.33 -2.97
N LEU A 301 -34.93 2.81 -2.05
CA LEU A 301 -35.38 1.43 -2.09
C LEU A 301 -36.32 1.11 -3.30
N ASN A 302 -36.83 2.14 -3.98
CA ASN A 302 -37.58 2.01 -5.23
C ASN A 302 -36.68 1.95 -6.48
N ASP A 303 -35.41 2.34 -6.35
CA ASP A 303 -34.45 2.38 -7.44
C ASP A 303 -33.26 1.45 -7.15
N LYS A 304 -33.26 0.29 -7.83
CA LYS A 304 -32.20 -0.73 -7.66
C LYS A 304 -30.80 -0.23 -8.04
N SER A 305 -30.70 0.80 -8.89
CA SER A 305 -29.42 1.36 -9.31
C SER A 305 -28.74 2.20 -8.22
N SER A 306 -29.50 2.65 -7.22
CA SER A 306 -28.99 3.38 -6.06
C SER A 306 -28.41 2.49 -4.96
N LEU A 307 -28.62 1.17 -5.05
CA LEU A 307 -28.19 0.23 -4.02
C LEU A 307 -26.70 -0.09 -4.15
N PRO A 308 -25.95 -0.10 -3.05
CA PRO A 308 -24.54 -0.53 -3.07
C PRO A 308 -24.40 -2.00 -3.46
N PRO A 309 -23.26 -2.41 -4.03
CA PRO A 309 -22.98 -3.80 -4.37
C PRO A 309 -23.20 -4.73 -3.18
N GLY A 310 -23.82 -5.90 -3.41
CA GLY A 310 -24.12 -6.88 -2.37
C GLY A 310 -25.35 -6.58 -1.50
N LEU A 311 -26.07 -5.47 -1.71
CA LEU A 311 -27.37 -5.22 -1.13
C LEU A 311 -28.45 -5.40 -2.21
N THR A 312 -29.46 -6.24 -1.92
CA THR A 312 -30.62 -6.42 -2.80
C THR A 312 -31.90 -5.96 -2.12
N CYS A 313 -32.83 -5.41 -2.92
CA CYS A 313 -34.14 -4.97 -2.47
C CYS A 313 -35.22 -5.52 -3.40
N GLU A 314 -36.20 -6.24 -2.83
CA GLU A 314 -37.31 -6.84 -3.57
C GLU A 314 -38.64 -6.63 -2.89
N SER A 315 -39.69 -6.34 -3.68
CA SER A 315 -41.05 -6.32 -3.18
C SER A 315 -41.64 -7.75 -3.22
N VAL A 316 -42.14 -8.21 -2.10
CA VAL A 316 -42.72 -9.59 -1.94
C VAL A 316 -44.13 -9.50 -1.35
N ASN A 317 -45.00 -10.46 -1.68
CA ASN A 317 -46.30 -10.58 -1.01
C ASN A 317 -46.08 -11.11 0.41
N ALA A 318 -46.82 -10.58 1.38
CA ALA A 318 -46.68 -10.99 2.77
C ALA A 318 -46.95 -12.49 2.98
N ASP A 319 -47.88 -13.06 2.23
CA ASP A 319 -48.26 -14.49 2.30
C ASP A 319 -47.11 -15.42 1.83
N ASP A 320 -46.20 -14.93 1.02
CA ASP A 320 -45.07 -15.70 0.47
C ASP A 320 -43.82 -15.66 1.42
N ILE A 321 -43.86 -14.87 2.52
CA ILE A 321 -42.73 -14.71 3.41
C ILE A 321 -42.57 -15.92 4.32
N LYS A 322 -41.42 -16.60 4.18
CA LYS A 322 -40.96 -17.61 5.15
C LYS A 322 -39.93 -16.93 6.08
N PHE A 323 -40.39 -16.59 7.27
CA PHE A 323 -39.47 -16.00 8.26
C PHE A 323 -38.40 -17.02 8.66
N THR A 324 -37.16 -16.67 8.36
CA THR A 324 -35.97 -17.42 8.80
C THR A 324 -35.23 -16.65 9.89
N ARG A 325 -34.34 -17.32 10.61
CA ARG A 325 -33.43 -16.65 11.57
C ARG A 325 -32.19 -16.10 10.89
N ASP A 326 -32.24 -15.84 9.59
CA ASP A 326 -31.12 -15.29 8.84
C ASP A 326 -30.98 -13.80 9.15
N ALA A 327 -29.87 -13.43 9.81
CA ALA A 327 -29.58 -12.05 10.16
C ALA A 327 -29.18 -11.18 8.96
N ASN A 328 -28.88 -11.80 7.81
CA ASN A 328 -28.54 -11.10 6.55
C ASN A 328 -29.78 -10.69 5.76
N THR A 329 -30.97 -11.07 6.22
CA THR A 329 -32.25 -10.74 5.56
C THR A 329 -33.14 -9.96 6.53
N MET A 330 -33.69 -8.85 6.06
CA MET A 330 -34.66 -8.01 6.76
C MET A 330 -35.93 -7.85 5.93
N TYR A 331 -37.10 -7.85 6.62
CA TYR A 331 -38.38 -7.54 6.02
C TYR A 331 -38.98 -6.29 6.66
N LEU A 332 -39.53 -5.40 5.81
CA LEU A 332 -40.25 -4.20 6.20
C LEU A 332 -41.62 -4.21 5.57
N ASP A 333 -42.65 -3.75 6.29
CA ASP A 333 -43.92 -3.39 5.70
C ASP A 333 -43.75 -2.31 4.63
N SER A 334 -44.51 -2.38 3.52
CA SER A 334 -44.40 -1.45 2.41
C SER A 334 -44.68 0.01 2.81
N SER A 335 -45.40 0.24 3.94
CA SER A 335 -45.59 1.58 4.52
C SER A 335 -44.27 2.29 4.89
N ALA A 336 -43.17 1.55 4.99
CA ALA A 336 -41.83 2.13 5.16
C ALA A 336 -41.44 3.05 3.99
N LEU A 337 -42.05 2.92 2.81
CA LEU A 337 -41.81 3.77 1.64
C LEU A 337 -42.73 5.02 1.58
N GLU A 338 -43.74 5.11 2.44
CA GLU A 338 -44.65 6.22 2.42
C GLU A 338 -44.02 7.52 2.95
N GLY A 339 -44.40 8.65 2.35
CA GLY A 339 -43.98 10.00 2.81
C GLY A 339 -42.59 10.41 2.34
N ASP A 340 -42.10 9.87 1.21
CA ASP A 340 -40.79 10.19 0.62
C ASP A 340 -39.63 10.10 1.63
N PRO A 341 -39.41 8.94 2.26
CA PRO A 341 -38.43 8.79 3.32
C PRO A 341 -37.00 8.81 2.80
N LYS A 342 -36.11 9.43 3.56
CA LYS A 342 -34.68 9.37 3.32
C LYS A 342 -34.09 8.10 3.95
N PHE A 343 -33.58 7.18 3.12
CA PHE A 343 -32.85 6.01 3.58
C PHE A 343 -31.35 6.24 3.46
N VAL A 344 -30.62 5.93 4.54
CA VAL A 344 -29.17 6.10 4.58
C VAL A 344 -28.53 4.82 5.15
N ILE A 345 -27.50 4.35 4.49
CA ILE A 345 -26.61 3.34 4.99
C ILE A 345 -25.35 4.05 5.53
N ARG A 346 -25.05 3.84 6.80
CA ARG A 346 -23.89 4.43 7.46
C ARG A 346 -23.29 3.51 8.51
N HIS A 347 -22.07 3.76 8.88
CA HIS A 347 -21.49 3.10 10.06
C HIS A 347 -22.16 3.55 11.36
N TRP A 348 -22.11 2.69 12.38
CA TRP A 348 -22.63 3.03 13.69
C TRP A 348 -21.83 4.18 14.33
N ARG A 349 -22.48 4.91 15.23
CA ARG A 349 -21.90 6.01 16.00
C ARG A 349 -22.13 5.77 17.47
N GLU A 350 -21.22 6.29 18.31
CA GLU A 350 -21.42 6.24 19.75
C GLU A 350 -22.73 6.96 20.13
N GLY A 351 -23.50 6.31 21.00
CA GLY A 351 -24.83 6.80 21.38
C GLY A 351 -25.97 6.33 20.49
N ASP A 352 -25.73 5.65 19.37
CA ASP A 352 -26.79 5.09 18.52
C ASP A 352 -27.72 4.14 19.30
N ARG A 353 -29.01 4.36 19.15
CA ARG A 353 -30.06 3.57 19.79
C ARG A 353 -31.02 3.00 18.76
N MET A 354 -31.43 1.76 18.95
CA MET A 354 -32.46 1.14 18.16
C MET A 354 -33.52 0.49 19.05
N SER A 355 -34.69 0.22 18.49
CA SER A 355 -35.75 -0.56 19.14
C SER A 355 -35.80 -1.97 18.51
N PRO A 356 -35.13 -2.99 19.09
CA PRO A 356 -35.03 -4.29 18.48
C PRO A 356 -36.38 -4.99 18.33
N PHE A 357 -36.56 -5.75 17.24
CA PHE A 357 -37.76 -6.56 17.05
C PHE A 357 -37.92 -7.57 18.18
N GLY A 358 -39.15 -7.70 18.71
CA GLY A 358 -39.48 -8.60 19.82
C GLY A 358 -39.11 -8.08 21.22
N MET A 359 -38.63 -6.82 21.35
CA MET A 359 -38.31 -6.22 22.66
C MET A 359 -39.11 -4.95 22.92
N LYS A 360 -39.40 -4.67 24.20
CA LYS A 360 -39.99 -3.39 24.63
C LYS A 360 -38.86 -2.38 24.89
N GLY A 361 -39.00 -1.15 24.39
CA GLY A 361 -38.05 -0.07 24.62
C GLY A 361 -36.95 0.05 23.55
N SER A 362 -35.94 0.87 23.84
CA SER A 362 -34.77 1.07 22.96
C SER A 362 -33.50 0.63 23.69
N ARG A 363 -32.52 0.12 22.93
CA ARG A 363 -31.19 -0.27 23.41
C ARG A 363 -30.10 0.52 22.66
N LEU A 364 -28.96 0.70 23.30
CA LEU A 364 -27.75 1.13 22.62
C LEU A 364 -27.29 0.04 21.62
N VAL A 365 -26.86 0.45 20.45
CA VAL A 365 -26.26 -0.44 19.46
C VAL A 365 -24.99 -1.07 20.00
N SER A 366 -24.21 -0.33 20.79
CA SER A 366 -23.03 -0.83 21.52
C SER A 366 -23.32 -2.01 22.45
N ASP A 367 -24.52 -2.05 23.07
CA ASP A 367 -24.91 -3.17 23.93
C ASP A 367 -25.22 -4.41 23.10
N ILE A 368 -25.83 -4.24 21.90
CA ILE A 368 -26.09 -5.34 20.96
C ILE A 368 -24.77 -5.97 20.52
N PHE A 369 -23.77 -5.14 20.21
CA PHE A 369 -22.43 -5.61 19.86
C PHE A 369 -21.74 -6.35 21.01
N SER A 370 -21.91 -5.87 22.23
CA SER A 370 -21.31 -6.48 23.43
C SER A 370 -21.92 -7.83 23.74
N ASP A 371 -23.24 -8.00 23.59
CA ASP A 371 -23.93 -9.28 23.73
C ASP A 371 -23.46 -10.29 22.68
N ALA A 372 -23.19 -9.82 21.45
CA ALA A 372 -22.64 -10.63 20.36
C ALA A 372 -21.13 -10.90 20.50
N LYS A 373 -20.46 -10.36 21.54
CA LYS A 373 -19.02 -10.46 21.79
C LYS A 373 -18.17 -9.99 20.60
N MET A 374 -18.66 -8.99 19.84
CA MET A 374 -17.93 -8.45 18.70
C MET A 374 -16.62 -7.79 19.10
N SER A 375 -15.60 -7.96 18.27
CA SER A 375 -14.36 -7.21 18.40
C SER A 375 -14.59 -5.71 18.17
N LEU A 376 -13.71 -4.86 18.69
CA LEU A 376 -13.80 -3.42 18.43
C LEU A 376 -13.66 -3.11 16.94
N TYR A 377 -12.90 -3.91 16.20
CA TYR A 377 -12.75 -3.80 14.76
C TYR A 377 -14.07 -4.08 14.02
N ASP A 378 -14.72 -5.21 14.34
CA ASP A 378 -16.00 -5.57 13.70
C ASP A 378 -17.10 -4.56 13.99
N LYS A 379 -17.09 -3.98 15.21
CA LYS A 379 -18.03 -2.89 15.57
C LYS A 379 -17.88 -1.71 14.62
N GLN A 380 -16.64 -1.28 14.33
CA GLN A 380 -16.38 -0.14 13.46
C GLN A 380 -16.80 -0.37 12.00
N LEU A 381 -16.72 -1.62 11.53
CA LEU A 381 -17.13 -2.01 10.18
C LEU A 381 -18.63 -2.29 10.03
N THR A 382 -19.39 -2.27 11.13
CA THR A 382 -20.81 -2.60 11.07
C THR A 382 -21.63 -1.48 10.47
N TRP A 383 -22.37 -1.78 9.42
CA TRP A 383 -23.29 -0.89 8.75
C TRP A 383 -24.67 -0.89 9.40
N LEU A 384 -25.28 0.30 9.42
CA LEU A 384 -26.67 0.52 9.85
C LEU A 384 -27.49 0.99 8.66
N LEU A 385 -28.71 0.47 8.50
CA LEU A 385 -29.73 1.06 7.63
C LEU A 385 -30.63 1.95 8.48
N THR A 386 -30.76 3.21 8.09
CA THR A 386 -31.65 4.17 8.76
C THR A 386 -32.73 4.67 7.80
N ARG A 387 -33.86 5.12 8.37
CA ARG A 387 -34.91 5.85 7.69
C ARG A 387 -35.20 7.12 8.50
N ASN A 388 -34.98 8.30 7.92
CA ASN A 388 -35.11 9.57 8.61
C ASN A 388 -34.44 9.54 10.00
N ASP A 389 -33.16 9.12 10.05
CA ASP A 389 -32.32 8.92 11.24
C ASP A 389 -32.77 7.82 12.23
N VAL A 390 -33.89 7.14 12.00
CA VAL A 390 -34.32 5.99 12.79
C VAL A 390 -33.65 4.73 12.29
N ILE A 391 -32.91 4.04 13.17
CA ILE A 391 -32.23 2.79 12.81
C ILE A 391 -33.26 1.68 12.59
N LEU A 392 -33.27 1.14 11.37
CA LEU A 392 -34.13 0.04 10.98
C LEU A 392 -33.41 -1.30 11.09
N TRP A 393 -32.12 -1.33 10.80
CA TRP A 393 -31.35 -2.58 10.76
C TRP A 393 -29.91 -2.34 11.18
N VAL A 394 -29.44 -3.11 12.14
CA VAL A 394 -28.00 -3.38 12.34
C VAL A 394 -27.67 -4.52 11.40
N MET A 395 -27.08 -4.19 10.24
CA MET A 395 -26.98 -5.07 9.09
C MET A 395 -26.16 -6.33 9.42
N GLY A 396 -26.73 -7.50 9.09
CA GLY A 396 -26.15 -8.80 9.43
C GLY A 396 -26.33 -9.20 10.91
N MET A 397 -27.09 -8.43 11.72
CA MET A 397 -27.28 -8.74 13.12
C MET A 397 -28.73 -8.68 13.58
N ARG A 398 -29.36 -7.50 13.57
CA ARG A 398 -30.67 -7.32 14.19
C ARG A 398 -31.53 -6.28 13.49
N ALA A 399 -32.78 -6.66 13.24
CA ALA A 399 -33.80 -5.76 12.71
C ALA A 399 -34.51 -5.00 13.85
N SER A 400 -34.98 -3.78 13.53
CA SER A 400 -35.83 -2.96 14.39
C SER A 400 -37.29 -3.43 14.38
N ARG A 401 -38.05 -3.03 15.38
CA ARG A 401 -39.51 -3.21 15.44
C ARG A 401 -40.27 -2.18 14.61
N HIS A 402 -39.60 -1.22 13.97
CA HIS A 402 -40.25 -0.25 13.11
C HIS A 402 -40.63 -0.90 11.77
N PHE A 403 -41.83 -0.60 11.30
CA PHE A 403 -42.40 -1.16 10.06
C PHE A 403 -42.39 -2.68 10.01
N PRO A 404 -42.93 -3.38 11.04
CA PRO A 404 -42.91 -4.82 11.08
C PRO A 404 -43.94 -5.39 10.09
N VAL A 405 -43.63 -6.52 9.51
CA VAL A 405 -44.64 -7.32 8.78
C VAL A 405 -45.61 -7.93 9.79
N THR A 406 -46.89 -7.65 9.62
CA THR A 406 -47.96 -8.08 10.51
C THR A 406 -49.02 -8.87 9.72
N SER A 407 -50.02 -9.40 10.37
CA SER A 407 -51.16 -10.08 9.72
C SER A 407 -52.00 -9.18 8.80
N THR A 408 -51.85 -7.85 8.90
CA THR A 408 -52.54 -6.89 8.03
C THR A 408 -51.65 -6.41 6.86
N THR A 409 -50.40 -6.77 6.84
CA THR A 409 -49.45 -6.45 5.74
C THR A 409 -49.83 -7.22 4.49
N ARG A 410 -50.00 -6.55 3.38
CA ARG A 410 -50.22 -7.17 2.06
C ARG A 410 -48.92 -7.29 1.24
N LYS A 411 -48.11 -6.24 1.27
CA LYS A 411 -46.81 -6.17 0.58
C LYS A 411 -45.71 -5.85 1.56
N ALA A 412 -44.57 -6.48 1.41
CA ALA A 412 -43.38 -6.23 2.19
C ALA A 412 -42.18 -6.03 1.27
N ILE A 413 -41.17 -5.38 1.83
CA ILE A 413 -39.86 -5.18 1.20
C ILE A 413 -38.91 -6.17 1.85
N ARG A 414 -38.25 -7.00 1.04
CA ARG A 414 -37.16 -7.88 1.45
C ARG A 414 -35.83 -7.21 1.11
N LEU A 415 -34.99 -7.00 2.11
CA LEU A 415 -33.62 -6.53 1.97
C LEU A 415 -32.69 -7.68 2.33
N THR A 416 -31.68 -7.95 1.48
CA THR A 416 -30.70 -9.02 1.74
C THR A 416 -29.29 -8.52 1.43
N ILE A 417 -28.33 -8.83 2.31
CA ILE A 417 -26.91 -8.59 2.12
C ILE A 417 -26.16 -9.88 1.88
N ASP A 418 -25.19 -9.84 0.98
CA ASP A 418 -24.28 -10.96 0.70
C ASP A 418 -22.86 -10.71 1.24
N SER A 419 -21.93 -11.61 0.90
CA SER A 419 -20.53 -11.50 1.30
C SER A 419 -19.81 -10.29 0.67
N THR A 420 -20.26 -9.82 -0.50
CA THR A 420 -19.66 -8.65 -1.19
C THR A 420 -19.93 -7.36 -0.41
N PHE A 421 -21.15 -7.23 0.16
CA PHE A 421 -21.50 -6.08 1.00
C PHE A 421 -20.67 -6.02 2.29
N LYS A 422 -20.32 -7.16 2.87
CA LYS A 422 -19.54 -7.25 4.12
C LYS A 422 -18.05 -6.93 3.94
N GLN A 423 -17.58 -6.84 2.71
CA GLN A 423 -16.18 -6.52 2.40
C GLN A 423 -15.95 -5.03 2.06
N GLN A 424 -17.00 -4.24 2.05
CA GLN A 424 -16.97 -2.78 1.88
C GLN A 424 -16.79 -2.09 3.24
#